data_96f15e373486246cab4220fe41f45651
#
_entry.id   96f15e373486246cab4220fe41f45651
#
_cell.length_a   1.000
_cell.length_b   1.000
_cell.length_c   1.000
_cell.angle_alpha   90.00
_cell.angle_beta   90.00
_cell.angle_gamma   90.00
#
_symmetry.space_group_name_H-M   'P 1'
#
loop_
_entity.id
_entity.type
_entity.pdbx_description
1 polymer ?
#
loop_
_entity_poly.entity_id
_entity_poly.type
_entity_poly.pdbx_seq_one_letter_code
_entity_poly.pdbx_strand_id
1 'polypeptide(L)'
;VLKTTQMGQVGIRSVLDTTLNPELRQALVQQLKEYDGIETEAHNIASQRGWELKELDSAVRMMSNMVCRMKLTGADATSKISEMMIQGNTKGLVKGLRNLHRSDRKDSRVDTLSQKLIDTETNNIRQMRPFL
;
A
#
# COMPACT_ATOMS: atom_id res chain seq x y z
N VAL A 1 10.56 -2.52 1.69
CA VAL A 1 9.53 -1.86 2.53
C VAL A 1 9.06 -0.55 1.91
N LEU A 2 9.96 0.37 1.60
CA LEU A 2 9.59 1.69 1.10
C LEU A 2 8.81 1.63 -0.22
N LYS A 3 9.29 0.85 -1.19
CA LYS A 3 8.62 0.73 -2.49
C LYS A 3 7.20 0.20 -2.39
N THR A 4 7.00 -0.84 -1.58
CA THR A 4 5.69 -1.43 -1.36
C THR A 4 4.76 -0.43 -0.68
N THR A 5 5.27 0.29 0.32
CA THR A 5 4.54 1.34 1.02
C THR A 5 4.11 2.45 0.07
N GLN A 6 5.02 2.91 -0.77
CA GLN A 6 4.74 3.96 -1.76
C GLN A 6 3.74 3.49 -2.82
N MET A 7 3.78 2.23 -3.22
CA MET A 7 2.77 1.65 -4.10
C MET A 7 1.38 1.70 -3.46
N GLY A 8 1.28 1.37 -2.19
CA GLY A 8 0.02 1.46 -1.46
C GLY A 8 -0.51 2.89 -1.42
N GLN A 9 0.35 3.85 -1.11
CA GLN A 9 0.00 5.27 -1.09
C GLN A 9 -0.50 5.76 -2.45
N VAL A 10 0.22 5.45 -3.51
CA VAL A 10 -0.15 5.84 -4.88
C VAL A 10 -1.47 5.20 -5.28
N GLY A 11 -1.66 3.92 -4.97
CA GLY A 11 -2.89 3.21 -5.26
C GLY A 11 -4.11 3.87 -4.60
N ILE A 12 -4.01 4.19 -3.32
CA ILE A 12 -5.09 4.85 -2.58
C ILE A 12 -5.36 6.24 -3.16
N ARG A 13 -4.33 7.06 -3.36
CA ARG A 13 -4.49 8.41 -3.92
C ARG A 13 -5.13 8.39 -5.31
N SER A 14 -4.82 7.37 -6.11
CA SER A 14 -5.36 7.22 -7.46
C SER A 14 -6.87 7.02 -7.48
N VAL A 15 -7.45 6.38 -6.47
CA VAL A 15 -8.87 6.06 -6.42
C VAL A 15 -9.66 6.92 -5.43
N LEU A 16 -8.98 7.67 -4.57
CA LEU A 16 -9.63 8.38 -3.47
C LEU A 16 -10.66 9.40 -3.96
N ASP A 17 -10.35 10.13 -5.03
CA ASP A 17 -11.24 11.14 -5.60
C ASP A 17 -12.48 10.55 -6.26
N THR A 18 -12.38 9.31 -6.74
CA THR A 18 -13.49 8.59 -7.39
C THR A 18 -14.27 7.73 -6.41
N THR A 19 -13.85 7.63 -5.15
CA THR A 19 -14.52 6.83 -4.13
C THR A 19 -15.69 7.61 -3.57
N LEU A 20 -16.91 7.25 -3.97
CA LEU A 20 -18.14 7.90 -3.53
C LEU A 20 -18.73 7.31 -2.25
N ASN A 21 -18.45 6.04 -1.96
CA ASN A 21 -18.92 5.39 -0.74
C ASN A 21 -18.18 5.98 0.47
N PRO A 22 -18.87 6.61 1.44
CA PRO A 22 -18.20 7.28 2.56
C PRO A 22 -17.41 6.32 3.47
N GLU A 23 -17.90 5.12 3.68
CA GLU A 23 -17.25 4.12 4.53
C GLU A 23 -15.96 3.61 3.87
N LEU A 24 -16.01 3.31 2.57
CA LEU A 24 -14.83 2.92 1.81
C LEU A 24 -13.80 4.05 1.78
N ARG A 25 -14.24 5.28 1.53
CA ARG A 25 -13.37 6.44 1.54
C ARG A 25 -12.67 6.61 2.89
N GLN A 26 -13.40 6.48 3.98
CA GLN A 26 -12.85 6.59 5.33
C GLN A 26 -11.81 5.50 5.60
N ALA A 27 -12.09 4.27 5.19
CA ALA A 27 -11.13 3.16 5.32
C ALA A 27 -9.85 3.44 4.53
N LEU A 28 -9.97 3.94 3.29
CA LEU A 28 -8.81 4.28 2.45
C LEU A 28 -7.99 5.42 3.04
N VAL A 29 -8.62 6.45 3.58
CA VAL A 29 -7.93 7.55 4.26
C VAL A 29 -7.14 7.04 5.46
N GLN A 30 -7.72 6.15 6.25
CA GLN A 30 -7.04 5.55 7.40
C GLN A 30 -5.84 4.70 6.96
N GLN A 31 -6.01 3.89 5.92
CA GLN A 31 -4.91 3.09 5.34
C GLN A 31 -3.78 3.98 4.83
N LEU A 32 -4.11 5.10 4.19
CA LEU A 32 -3.10 6.06 3.72
C LEU A 32 -2.27 6.62 4.89
N LYS A 33 -2.92 6.95 6.01
CA LYS A 33 -2.20 7.41 7.21
C LYS A 33 -1.25 6.35 7.77
N GLU A 34 -1.66 5.09 7.75
CA GLU A 34 -0.80 3.99 8.19
C GLU A 34 0.42 3.84 7.29
N TYR A 35 0.24 3.93 5.97
CA TYR A 35 1.37 3.92 5.03
C TYR A 35 2.29 5.13 5.22
N ASP A 36 1.75 6.31 5.47
CA ASP A 36 2.55 7.51 5.74
C ASP A 36 3.44 7.31 6.98
N GLY A 37 2.91 6.67 8.02
CA GLY A 37 3.68 6.33 9.22
C GLY A 37 4.81 5.35 8.94
N ILE A 38 4.55 4.33 8.13
CA ILE A 38 5.57 3.34 7.72
C ILE A 38 6.65 4.01 6.86
N GLU A 39 6.27 4.87 5.93
CA GLU A 39 7.21 5.63 5.11
C GLU A 39 8.14 6.49 5.98
N THR A 40 7.57 7.22 6.92
CA THR A 40 8.34 8.05 7.85
C THR A 40 9.35 7.23 8.62
N GLU A 41 8.94 6.10 9.17
CA GLU A 41 9.84 5.21 9.91
C GLU A 41 10.94 4.62 9.02
N ALA A 42 10.60 4.25 7.78
CA ALA A 42 11.59 3.76 6.81
C ALA A 42 12.67 4.82 6.52
N HIS A 43 12.26 6.08 6.33
CA HIS A 43 13.20 7.18 6.13
C HIS A 43 14.06 7.43 7.37
N ASN A 44 13.49 7.34 8.56
CA ASN A 44 14.23 7.50 9.80
C ASN A 44 15.30 6.43 9.97
N ILE A 45 14.96 5.17 9.70
CA ILE A 45 15.92 4.05 9.77
C ILE A 45 17.05 4.27 8.74
N ALA A 46 16.70 4.59 7.50
CA ALA A 46 17.67 4.82 6.44
C ALA A 46 18.61 5.98 6.77
N SER A 47 18.08 7.07 7.30
CA SER A 47 18.87 8.23 7.72
C SER A 47 19.86 7.89 8.82
N GLN A 48 19.44 7.13 9.82
CA GLN A 48 20.30 6.73 10.93
C GLN A 48 21.42 5.77 10.51
N ARG A 49 21.18 4.98 9.45
CA ARG A 49 22.15 3.99 8.94
C ARG A 49 22.93 4.45 7.71
N GLY A 50 22.67 5.66 7.23
CA GLY A 50 23.31 6.20 6.04
C GLY A 50 22.95 5.46 4.75
N TRP A 51 21.74 4.89 4.69
CA TRP A 51 21.26 4.18 3.50
C TRP A 51 20.56 5.12 2.53
N GLU A 52 20.80 4.94 1.23
CA GLU A 52 20.01 5.55 0.18
C GLU A 52 18.81 4.66 -0.14
N LEU A 53 17.62 5.27 -0.14
CA LEU A 53 16.38 4.57 -0.50
C LEU A 53 15.99 4.93 -1.92
N LYS A 54 15.67 3.90 -2.72
CA LYS A 54 15.17 4.08 -4.09
C LYS A 54 13.68 4.41 -4.05
N GLU A 55 13.32 5.51 -4.69
CA GLU A 55 11.92 5.92 -4.86
C GLU A 55 11.28 5.29 -6.10
N LEU A 56 9.95 5.35 -6.13
CA LEU A 56 9.14 4.55 -7.03
C LEU A 56 8.58 5.38 -8.19
N ASP A 57 9.40 5.71 -9.21
CA ASP A 57 8.95 6.56 -10.34
C ASP A 57 8.06 5.82 -11.35
N SER A 58 8.35 4.57 -11.65
CA SER A 58 7.61 3.84 -12.69
C SER A 58 6.24 3.32 -12.25
N ALA A 59 6.05 3.08 -10.95
CA ALA A 59 4.76 2.62 -10.42
C ALA A 59 3.70 3.71 -10.44
N VAL A 60 4.07 4.97 -10.31
CA VAL A 60 3.15 6.11 -10.42
C VAL A 60 2.47 6.12 -11.79
N ARG A 61 3.21 5.86 -12.86
CA ARG A 61 2.65 5.80 -14.22
C ARG A 61 1.73 4.60 -14.41
N MET A 62 2.10 3.44 -13.86
CA MET A 62 1.28 2.23 -13.97
C MET A 62 -0.05 2.39 -13.25
N MET A 63 -0.05 2.94 -12.05
CA MET A 63 -1.30 3.14 -11.28
C MET A 63 -2.19 4.19 -11.92
N SER A 64 -1.63 5.29 -12.43
CA SER A 64 -2.40 6.31 -13.17
C SER A 64 -3.06 5.71 -14.42
N ASN A 65 -2.35 4.86 -15.15
CA ASN A 65 -2.90 4.17 -16.32
C ASN A 65 -4.00 3.18 -15.93
N MET A 66 -3.87 2.47 -14.81
CA MET A 66 -4.90 1.56 -14.32
C MET A 66 -6.20 2.31 -13.98
N VAL A 67 -6.10 3.45 -13.30
CA VAL A 67 -7.27 4.28 -12.95
C VAL A 67 -7.96 4.81 -14.23
N CYS A 68 -7.19 5.28 -15.21
CA CYS A 68 -7.73 5.73 -16.49
C CYS A 68 -8.45 4.62 -17.27
N ARG A 69 -7.98 3.37 -17.14
CA ARG A 69 -8.60 2.21 -17.79
C ARG A 69 -9.86 1.74 -17.10
N MET A 70 -9.98 1.96 -15.80
CA MET A 70 -11.07 1.40 -15.03
C MET A 70 -12.35 2.22 -15.11
N LYS A 71 -12.32 3.47 -15.60
CA LYS A 71 -13.47 4.41 -15.65
C LYS A 71 -14.59 3.97 -14.69
N LEU A 72 -14.37 4.21 -13.42
CA LEU A 72 -15.21 3.70 -12.34
C LEU A 72 -16.52 4.49 -12.30
N THR A 73 -17.49 4.05 -13.06
CA THR A 73 -18.83 4.65 -13.08
C THR A 73 -19.87 3.64 -12.66
N GLY A 74 -20.81 4.04 -11.83
CA GLY A 74 -21.97 3.26 -11.46
C GLY A 74 -21.85 2.47 -10.16
N ALA A 75 -22.82 1.58 -9.94
CA ALA A 75 -22.98 0.82 -8.70
C ALA A 75 -21.80 -0.14 -8.39
N ASP A 76 -21.07 -0.55 -9.43
CA ASP A 76 -19.96 -1.49 -9.31
C ASP A 76 -18.63 -0.82 -8.93
N ALA A 77 -18.58 0.51 -8.88
CA ALA A 77 -17.33 1.24 -8.62
C ALA A 77 -16.71 0.86 -7.28
N THR A 78 -17.53 0.79 -6.23
CA THR A 78 -17.09 0.40 -4.88
C THR A 78 -16.47 -1.00 -4.88
N SER A 79 -17.14 -1.97 -5.49
CA SER A 79 -16.65 -3.34 -5.61
C SER A 79 -15.34 -3.42 -6.40
N LYS A 80 -15.25 -2.71 -7.51
CA LYS A 80 -14.04 -2.69 -8.36
C LYS A 80 -12.85 -2.05 -7.64
N ILE A 81 -13.08 -0.95 -6.91
CA ILE A 81 -12.03 -0.31 -6.11
C ILE A 81 -11.55 -1.30 -5.04
N SER A 82 -12.46 -1.97 -4.35
CA SER A 82 -12.13 -2.93 -3.31
C SER A 82 -11.33 -4.10 -3.87
N GLU A 83 -11.72 -4.64 -5.01
CA GLU A 83 -10.99 -5.70 -5.71
C GLU A 83 -9.58 -5.27 -6.05
N MET A 84 -9.41 -4.08 -6.61
CA MET A 84 -8.11 -3.53 -6.96
C MET A 84 -7.22 -3.35 -5.71
N MET A 85 -7.79 -2.86 -4.61
CA MET A 85 -7.07 -2.69 -3.35
C MET A 85 -6.64 -4.05 -2.78
N ILE A 86 -7.52 -5.06 -2.80
CA ILE A 86 -7.19 -6.41 -2.34
C ILE A 86 -6.05 -7.00 -3.17
N GLN A 87 -6.11 -6.87 -4.49
CA GLN A 87 -5.05 -7.37 -5.37
C GLN A 87 -3.71 -6.69 -5.11
N GLY A 88 -3.71 -5.36 -4.95
CA GLY A 88 -2.50 -4.61 -4.64
C GLY A 88 -1.93 -4.97 -3.28
N ASN A 89 -2.75 -5.07 -2.25
CA ASN A 89 -2.33 -5.47 -0.91
C ASN A 89 -1.81 -6.92 -0.89
N THR A 90 -2.41 -7.82 -1.66
CA THR A 90 -1.96 -9.21 -1.76
C THR A 90 -0.57 -9.29 -2.38
N LYS A 91 -0.31 -8.53 -3.45
CA LYS A 91 1.02 -8.46 -4.05
C LYS A 91 2.05 -7.89 -3.08
N GLY A 92 1.69 -6.85 -2.35
CA GLY A 92 2.54 -6.25 -1.33
C GLY A 92 2.85 -7.23 -0.20
N LEU A 93 1.85 -7.97 0.25
CA LEU A 93 2.00 -8.99 1.29
C LEU A 93 2.96 -10.09 0.87
N VAL A 94 2.79 -10.64 -0.33
CA VAL A 94 3.66 -11.69 -0.86
C VAL A 94 5.11 -11.20 -0.96
N LYS A 95 5.30 -9.99 -1.48
CA LYS A 95 6.62 -9.38 -1.61
C LYS A 95 7.27 -9.14 -0.24
N GLY A 96 6.48 -8.66 0.72
CA GLY A 96 6.94 -8.44 2.09
C GLY A 96 7.40 -9.73 2.76
N LEU A 97 6.62 -10.80 2.62
CA LEU A 97 6.97 -12.12 3.16
C LEU A 97 8.24 -12.67 2.52
N ARG A 98 8.38 -12.56 1.19
CA ARG A 98 9.60 -12.99 0.50
C ARG A 98 10.83 -12.22 0.98
N ASN A 99 10.71 -10.91 1.13
CA ASN A 99 11.82 -10.08 1.59
C ASN A 99 12.23 -10.45 3.02
N LEU A 100 11.26 -10.71 3.90
CA LEU A 100 11.52 -11.10 5.27
C LEU A 100 12.27 -12.44 5.35
N HIS A 101 11.89 -13.40 4.51
CA HIS A 101 12.55 -14.72 4.46
C HIS A 101 13.94 -14.70 3.81
N ARG A 102 14.20 -13.75 2.91
CA ARG A 102 15.46 -13.65 2.15
C ARG A 102 16.47 -12.70 2.77
N SER A 103 16.07 -11.96 3.80
CA SER A 103 16.95 -10.95 4.38
C SER A 103 18.10 -11.60 5.12
N ASP A 104 19.31 -11.46 4.57
CA ASP A 104 20.56 -11.83 5.22
C ASP A 104 21.01 -10.77 6.24
N ARG A 105 20.41 -9.58 6.19
CA ARG A 105 20.69 -8.48 7.10
C ARG A 105 19.75 -8.56 8.29
N LYS A 106 20.30 -8.92 9.43
CA LYS A 106 19.58 -8.94 10.70
C LYS A 106 19.58 -7.56 11.31
N ASP A 107 18.63 -6.72 10.88
CA ASP A 107 18.36 -5.45 11.53
C ASP A 107 16.98 -5.53 12.17
N SER A 108 16.93 -5.50 13.49
CA SER A 108 15.68 -5.67 14.24
C SER A 108 14.65 -4.58 13.95
N ARG A 109 15.07 -3.34 13.67
CA ARG A 109 14.16 -2.25 13.33
C ARG A 109 13.55 -2.45 11.95
N VAL A 110 14.36 -2.92 10.99
CA VAL A 110 13.87 -3.23 9.64
C VAL A 110 12.90 -4.40 9.68
N ASP A 111 13.20 -5.44 10.44
CA ASP A 111 12.33 -6.60 10.60
C ASP A 111 11.00 -6.22 11.26
N THR A 112 11.04 -5.38 12.29
CA THR A 112 9.83 -4.86 12.95
C THR A 112 8.97 -4.05 11.99
N LEU A 113 9.59 -3.19 11.19
CA LEU A 113 8.88 -2.37 10.21
C LEU A 113 8.29 -3.23 9.07
N SER A 114 9.05 -4.23 8.62
CA SER A 114 8.59 -5.19 7.61
C SER A 114 7.38 -5.97 8.12
N GLN A 115 7.41 -6.41 9.37
CA GLN A 115 6.28 -7.10 9.97
C GLN A 115 5.07 -6.18 10.11
N LYS A 116 5.29 -4.92 10.48
CA LYS A 116 4.22 -3.92 10.54
C LYS A 116 3.56 -3.72 9.18
N LEU A 117 4.35 -3.66 8.11
CA LEU A 117 3.82 -3.55 6.75
C LEU A 117 3.00 -4.78 6.38
N ILE A 118 3.48 -5.98 6.69
CA ILE A 118 2.75 -7.24 6.45
C ILE A 118 1.41 -7.23 7.18
N ASP A 119 1.41 -6.82 8.44
CA ASP A 119 0.19 -6.75 9.26
C ASP A 119 -0.78 -5.70 8.70
N THR A 120 -0.27 -4.56 8.25
CA THR A 120 -1.06 -3.50 7.62
C THR A 120 -1.71 -4.01 6.33
N GLU A 121 -0.94 -4.67 5.46
CA GLU A 121 -1.48 -5.25 4.22
C GLU A 121 -2.57 -6.29 4.50
N THR A 122 -2.36 -7.14 5.50
CA THR A 122 -3.34 -8.15 5.91
C THR A 122 -4.63 -7.49 6.43
N ASN A 123 -4.51 -6.47 7.25
CA ASN A 123 -5.66 -5.72 7.77
C ASN A 123 -6.40 -4.98 6.65
N ASN A 124 -5.67 -4.40 5.70
CA ASN A 124 -6.26 -3.69 4.57
C ASN A 124 -7.12 -4.62 3.72
N ILE A 125 -6.64 -5.83 3.45
CA ILE A 125 -7.41 -6.86 2.73
C ILE A 125 -8.71 -7.18 3.48
N ARG A 126 -8.62 -7.37 4.79
CA ARG A 126 -9.79 -7.64 5.63
C ARG A 126 -10.81 -6.50 5.57
N GLN A 127 -10.34 -5.26 5.63
CA GLN A 127 -11.20 -4.08 5.59
C GLN A 127 -11.91 -3.91 4.25
N MET A 128 -11.29 -4.35 3.16
CA MET A 128 -11.85 -4.20 1.81
C MET A 128 -12.89 -5.27 1.48
N ARG A 129 -12.84 -6.44 2.14
CA ARG A 129 -13.74 -7.56 1.84
C ARG A 129 -15.23 -7.19 1.87
N PRO A 130 -15.74 -6.43 2.85
CA PRO A 130 -17.16 -6.09 2.90
C PRO A 130 -17.64 -5.23 1.72
N PHE A 131 -16.74 -4.57 1.02
CA PHE A 131 -17.08 -3.68 -0.10
C PHE A 131 -17.09 -4.38 -1.47
N LEU A 132 -16.71 -5.66 -1.52
CA LEU A 132 -16.75 -6.44 -2.75
C LEU A 132 -18.18 -6.67 -3.28
#